data_cd9a1256b64d2640b3e9da4cc2cdb3b8
#
_entry.id   cd9a1256b64d2640b3e9da4cc2cdb3b8
#
_cell.length_a   1.000
_cell.length_b   1.000
_cell.length_c   1.000
_cell.angle_alpha   90.00
_cell.angle_beta   90.00
_cell.angle_gamma   90.00
#
_symmetry.space_group_name_H-M   'P 1'
#
loop_
_entity.id
_entity.type
_entity.pdbx_description
1 polymer ?
#
loop_
_entity_poly.entity_id
_entity_poly.type
_entity_poly.pdbx_seq_one_letter_code
_entity_poly.pdbx_strand_id
1 'polypeptide(L)'
;MRMENRHRIGRQVWLMVAAVLVAILFIFFISSYYNTIMENAGAMSEELNQVYKYQYEMIVDSRNETFWQDVYKNARKEALANSAVLELKSAENGGDYTKMDYMDMSSAAQVDGIILEYNGEKGMQEKIDEAVEKGIPVVIIANDATKSTRQSFVGINDYQLGQVYGEQVAKLIDSSTSRVMLLLNREQELGQNQIYAQIYSAIEKKAGNDQRIKIQTRNILSYSRFDTEEEIRSIFQAPEGPPQILLCLDEVTTKCAYQAMIDYNMVGDVKIIGYYTSRSIMEAVKKGLIPVTISMNVEQIGKYSIEALTEYWEEGRTNAYYNVDLDVIASTKDETMY
;
A
#
# COMPACT_ATOMS: atom_id res chain seq x y z
N MET A 1 -3.00 -54.27 51.47
CA MET A 1 -1.66 -53.60 51.49
C MET A 1 -0.76 -53.84 50.27
N ARG A 2 -0.88 -54.95 49.51
CA ARG A 2 -0.06 -55.22 48.31
C ARG A 2 -0.59 -54.64 47.00
N MET A 3 -1.89 -54.32 46.91
CA MET A 3 -2.48 -53.76 45.68
C MET A 3 -2.40 -52.24 45.53
N GLU A 4 -2.42 -51.51 46.66
CA GLU A 4 -2.27 -50.06 46.65
C GLU A 4 -0.89 -49.57 46.22
N ASN A 5 0.15 -50.33 46.52
CA ASN A 5 1.51 -49.96 46.10
C ASN A 5 1.73 -50.12 44.60
N ARG A 6 1.06 -51.03 43.90
CA ARG A 6 1.17 -51.19 42.43
C ARG A 6 0.56 -50.02 41.67
N HIS A 7 -0.58 -49.46 42.14
CA HIS A 7 -1.19 -48.28 41.50
C HIS A 7 -0.39 -46.97 41.74
N ARG A 8 0.29 -46.85 42.88
CA ARG A 8 1.16 -45.70 43.19
C ARG A 8 2.42 -45.71 42.33
N ILE A 9 3.04 -46.86 42.14
CA ILE A 9 4.22 -47.02 41.29
C ILE A 9 3.90 -46.77 39.82
N GLY A 10 2.74 -47.27 39.30
CA GLY A 10 2.31 -47.03 37.97
C GLY A 10 2.05 -45.50 37.68
N ARG A 11 1.46 -44.81 38.63
CA ARG A 11 1.22 -43.37 38.54
C ARG A 11 2.50 -42.53 38.55
N GLN A 12 3.50 -42.93 39.35
CA GLN A 12 4.81 -42.27 39.39
C GLN A 12 5.60 -42.50 38.10
N VAL A 13 5.56 -43.71 37.54
CA VAL A 13 6.18 -44.01 36.22
C VAL A 13 5.51 -43.18 35.10
N TRP A 14 4.16 -43.09 35.09
CA TRP A 14 3.46 -42.26 34.14
C TRP A 14 3.83 -40.77 34.24
N LEU A 15 3.96 -40.24 35.46
CA LEU A 15 4.37 -38.85 35.69
C LEU A 15 5.83 -38.61 35.23
N MET A 16 6.74 -39.57 35.44
CA MET A 16 8.08 -39.47 34.90
C MET A 16 8.14 -39.50 33.38
N VAL A 17 7.34 -40.36 32.72
CA VAL A 17 7.27 -40.43 31.28
C VAL A 17 6.70 -39.12 30.72
N ALA A 18 5.62 -38.57 31.33
CA ALA A 18 5.06 -37.27 30.92
C ALA A 18 6.07 -36.13 31.11
N ALA A 19 6.82 -36.11 32.21
CA ALA A 19 7.89 -35.10 32.44
C ALA A 19 9.01 -35.18 31.39
N VAL A 20 9.43 -36.40 31.00
CA VAL A 20 10.41 -36.59 29.93
C VAL A 20 9.89 -36.13 28.57
N LEU A 21 8.62 -36.43 28.24
CA LEU A 21 8.00 -35.96 26.99
C LEU A 21 7.93 -34.42 26.94
N VAL A 22 7.56 -33.77 28.04
CA VAL A 22 7.55 -32.30 28.14
C VAL A 22 8.93 -31.71 27.96
N ALA A 23 9.97 -32.35 28.57
CA ALA A 23 11.35 -31.91 28.42
C ALA A 23 11.84 -32.05 26.96
N ILE A 24 11.51 -33.15 26.29
CA ILE A 24 11.85 -33.36 24.88
C ILE A 24 11.16 -32.30 23.98
N LEU A 25 9.88 -32.02 24.21
CA LEU A 25 9.14 -30.98 23.49
C LEU A 25 9.78 -29.60 23.74
N PHE A 26 10.19 -29.31 24.95
CA PHE A 26 10.83 -28.04 25.32
C PHE A 26 12.21 -27.89 24.63
N ILE A 27 13.00 -28.95 24.60
CA ILE A 27 14.27 -28.98 23.87
C ILE A 27 14.06 -28.79 22.37
N PHE A 28 13.04 -29.44 21.79
CA PHE A 28 12.69 -29.27 20.38
C PHE A 28 12.28 -27.83 20.07
N PHE A 29 11.49 -27.21 20.94
CA PHE A 29 11.07 -25.81 20.79
C PHE A 29 12.26 -24.82 20.90
N ILE A 30 13.14 -25.04 21.87
CA ILE A 30 14.39 -24.26 22.04
C ILE A 30 15.28 -24.45 20.81
N SER A 31 15.46 -25.66 20.32
CA SER A 31 16.29 -25.94 19.15
C SER A 31 15.74 -25.29 17.89
N SER A 32 14.41 -25.36 17.68
CA SER A 32 13.75 -24.70 16.56
C SER A 32 13.88 -23.16 16.64
N TYR A 33 13.71 -22.59 17.83
CA TYR A 33 13.89 -21.16 18.07
C TYR A 33 15.35 -20.71 17.85
N TYR A 34 16.31 -21.50 18.31
CA TYR A 34 17.75 -21.26 18.09
C TYR A 34 18.12 -21.35 16.60
N ASN A 35 17.59 -22.33 15.87
CA ASN A 35 17.82 -22.44 14.43
C ASN A 35 17.29 -21.22 13.68
N THR A 36 16.10 -20.74 14.01
CA THR A 36 15.53 -19.52 13.42
C THR A 36 16.38 -18.28 13.71
N ILE A 37 16.91 -18.16 14.95
CA ILE A 37 17.82 -17.06 15.31
C ILE A 37 19.15 -17.20 14.55
N MET A 38 19.71 -18.40 14.44
CA MET A 38 20.98 -18.64 13.75
C MET A 38 20.86 -18.44 12.23
N GLU A 39 19.74 -18.84 11.61
CA GLU A 39 19.47 -18.53 10.20
C GLU A 39 19.36 -17.02 9.98
N ASN A 40 18.65 -16.30 10.85
CA ASN A 40 18.56 -14.83 10.79
C ASN A 40 19.92 -14.15 11.07
N ALA A 41 20.70 -14.67 12.01
CA ALA A 41 22.04 -14.16 12.32
C ALA A 41 23.05 -14.51 11.22
N GLY A 42 22.93 -15.68 10.59
CA GLY A 42 23.72 -16.08 9.44
C GLY A 42 23.47 -15.19 8.22
N ALA A 43 22.20 -14.94 7.90
CA ALA A 43 21.81 -14.01 6.86
C ALA A 43 22.34 -12.58 7.13
N MET A 44 22.26 -12.11 8.40
CA MET A 44 22.78 -10.81 8.80
C MET A 44 24.31 -10.73 8.77
N SER A 45 25.03 -11.85 9.03
CA SER A 45 26.49 -11.89 8.96
C SER A 45 27.01 -11.98 7.52
N GLU A 46 26.27 -12.59 6.60
CA GLU A 46 26.58 -12.53 5.17
C GLU A 46 26.36 -11.11 4.61
N GLU A 47 25.29 -10.41 5.01
CA GLU A 47 25.08 -9.00 4.66
C GLU A 47 26.20 -8.09 5.16
N LEU A 48 26.69 -8.30 6.40
CA LEU A 48 27.77 -7.49 6.99
C LEU A 48 29.14 -7.68 6.31
N ASN A 49 29.37 -8.77 5.59
CA ASN A 49 30.60 -9.03 4.84
C ASN A 49 30.48 -8.70 3.34
N GLN A 50 29.31 -8.36 2.86
CA GLN A 50 29.11 -8.00 1.46
C GLN A 50 29.47 -6.52 1.26
N VAL A 51 30.44 -6.24 0.40
CA VAL A 51 30.75 -4.87 -0.01
C VAL A 51 29.75 -4.47 -1.08
N TYR A 52 28.80 -3.63 -0.68
CA TYR A 52 27.85 -3.05 -1.63
C TYR A 52 28.51 -1.92 -2.42
N LYS A 53 28.15 -1.82 -3.69
CA LYS A 53 28.64 -0.77 -4.59
C LYS A 53 27.87 0.53 -4.40
N TYR A 54 26.56 0.42 -4.09
CA TYR A 54 25.64 1.54 -3.97
C TYR A 54 24.84 1.49 -2.67
N GLN A 55 24.55 2.67 -2.12
CA GLN A 55 23.66 2.87 -0.99
C GLN A 55 22.45 3.69 -1.43
N TYR A 56 21.26 3.09 -1.42
CA TYR A 56 20.00 3.73 -1.74
C TYR A 56 19.15 3.93 -0.49
N GLU A 57 18.32 4.96 -0.50
CA GLU A 57 17.32 5.18 0.55
C GLU A 57 15.92 5.29 -0.07
N MET A 58 14.94 4.62 0.57
CA MET A 58 13.53 4.74 0.25
C MET A 58 12.84 5.56 1.34
N ILE A 59 12.22 6.67 0.97
CA ILE A 59 11.59 7.64 1.87
C ILE A 59 10.08 7.60 1.64
N VAL A 60 9.31 7.24 2.69
CA VAL A 60 7.84 7.11 2.66
C VAL A 60 7.20 7.80 3.86
N ASP A 61 5.89 8.06 3.79
CA ASP A 61 5.13 8.63 4.90
C ASP A 61 5.01 7.65 6.08
N SER A 62 4.71 6.38 5.82
CA SER A 62 4.52 5.40 6.87
C SER A 62 5.09 4.02 6.52
N ARG A 63 6.08 3.56 7.31
CA ARG A 63 6.60 2.20 7.22
C ARG A 63 5.61 1.14 7.72
N ASN A 64 4.58 1.53 8.47
CA ASN A 64 3.60 0.60 9.05
C ASN A 64 2.49 0.23 8.08
N GLU A 65 2.41 0.87 6.92
CA GLU A 65 1.49 0.48 5.86
C GLU A 65 2.01 -0.75 5.12
N THR A 66 1.18 -1.79 5.06
CA THR A 66 1.52 -3.07 4.41
C THR A 66 1.97 -2.88 2.96
N PHE A 67 1.34 -1.94 2.25
CA PHE A 67 1.71 -1.62 0.86
C PHE A 67 3.19 -1.20 0.75
N TRP A 68 3.64 -0.23 1.55
CA TRP A 68 5.02 0.25 1.52
C TRP A 68 6.02 -0.77 2.04
N GLN A 69 5.61 -1.62 2.99
CA GLN A 69 6.43 -2.76 3.42
C GLN A 69 6.67 -3.75 2.29
N ASP A 70 5.63 -4.08 1.50
CA ASP A 70 5.74 -4.99 0.37
C ASP A 70 6.56 -4.37 -0.78
N VAL A 71 6.38 -3.08 -1.09
CA VAL A 71 7.23 -2.36 -2.04
C VAL A 71 8.69 -2.39 -1.59
N TYR A 72 8.97 -2.02 -0.34
CA TYR A 72 10.33 -2.04 0.22
C TYR A 72 10.97 -3.43 0.16
N LYS A 73 10.23 -4.47 0.53
CA LYS A 73 10.70 -5.86 0.48
C LYS A 73 11.14 -6.26 -0.93
N ASN A 74 10.35 -5.91 -1.93
CA ASN A 74 10.67 -6.21 -3.33
C ASN A 74 11.83 -5.34 -3.84
N ALA A 75 11.84 -4.05 -3.52
CA ALA A 75 12.94 -3.14 -3.84
C ALA A 75 14.26 -3.59 -3.20
N ARG A 76 14.24 -3.97 -1.91
CA ARG A 76 15.43 -4.47 -1.21
C ARG A 76 15.99 -5.75 -1.83
N LYS A 77 15.12 -6.67 -2.23
CA LYS A 77 15.51 -7.89 -2.94
C LYS A 77 16.22 -7.56 -4.25
N GLU A 78 15.68 -6.62 -5.01
CA GLU A 78 16.26 -6.18 -6.28
C GLU A 78 17.57 -5.40 -6.08
N ALA A 79 17.64 -4.54 -5.04
CA ALA A 79 18.86 -3.82 -4.71
C ALA A 79 20.02 -4.77 -4.37
N LEU A 80 19.78 -5.79 -3.55
CA LEU A 80 20.78 -6.81 -3.22
C LEU A 80 21.28 -7.55 -4.46
N ALA A 81 20.39 -7.88 -5.41
CA ALA A 81 20.76 -8.52 -6.68
C ALA A 81 21.65 -7.62 -7.55
N ASN A 82 21.55 -6.29 -7.39
CA ASN A 82 22.33 -5.28 -8.11
C ASN A 82 23.48 -4.68 -7.28
N SER A 83 23.98 -5.42 -6.28
CA SER A 83 25.07 -5.00 -5.39
C SER A 83 24.83 -3.66 -4.69
N ALA A 84 23.59 -3.37 -4.36
CA ALA A 84 23.17 -2.18 -3.62
C ALA A 84 22.51 -2.55 -2.29
N VAL A 85 22.67 -1.69 -1.27
CA VAL A 85 21.89 -1.74 -0.04
C VAL A 85 20.77 -0.71 -0.13
N LEU A 86 19.58 -1.08 0.35
CA LEU A 86 18.43 -0.17 0.43
C LEU A 86 18.00 -0.01 1.89
N GLU A 87 17.93 1.23 2.36
CA GLU A 87 17.43 1.57 3.68
C GLU A 87 16.05 2.26 3.58
N LEU A 88 15.12 1.90 4.50
CA LEU A 88 13.80 2.51 4.57
C LEU A 88 13.77 3.63 5.63
N LYS A 89 13.44 4.83 5.20
CA LYS A 89 13.16 5.99 6.04
C LYS A 89 11.65 6.28 6.02
N SER A 90 11.11 6.67 7.16
CA SER A 90 9.67 6.88 7.30
C SER A 90 9.35 8.08 8.17
N ALA A 91 8.57 9.00 7.64
CA ALA A 91 8.07 10.19 8.33
C ALA A 91 6.76 9.87 9.07
N GLU A 92 6.82 9.04 10.10
CA GLU A 92 5.62 8.65 10.84
C GLU A 92 4.99 9.83 11.58
N ASN A 93 3.65 9.87 11.62
CA ASN A 93 2.91 10.86 12.40
C ASN A 93 3.36 10.84 13.87
N GLY A 94 3.92 11.96 14.34
CA GLY A 94 4.51 12.09 15.68
C GLY A 94 5.97 11.63 15.78
N GLY A 95 6.61 11.29 14.66
CA GLY A 95 8.06 11.08 14.57
C GLY A 95 8.84 12.38 14.65
N ASP A 96 10.16 12.28 14.92
CA ASP A 96 11.05 13.43 15.07
C ASP A 96 11.38 14.10 13.72
N TYR A 97 11.16 13.40 12.57
CA TYR A 97 11.59 13.85 11.25
C TYR A 97 10.47 13.71 10.20
N THR A 98 10.41 14.71 9.32
CA THR A 98 9.55 14.73 8.13
C THR A 98 10.24 14.09 6.92
N LYS A 99 9.51 13.84 5.82
CA LYS A 99 10.13 13.42 4.54
C LYS A 99 11.14 14.46 4.04
N MET A 100 10.88 15.75 4.25
CA MET A 100 11.83 16.82 3.87
C MET A 100 13.13 16.73 4.66
N ASP A 101 13.05 16.46 5.98
CA ASP A 101 14.23 16.25 6.81
C ASP A 101 15.03 15.03 6.35
N TYR A 102 14.34 13.93 5.96
CA TYR A 102 15.01 12.77 5.40
C TYR A 102 15.67 13.06 4.05
N MET A 103 15.03 13.83 3.16
CA MET A 103 15.65 14.28 1.92
C MET A 103 16.94 15.08 2.18
N ASP A 104 16.92 15.99 3.17
CA ASP A 104 18.10 16.75 3.56
C ASP A 104 19.21 15.85 4.14
N MET A 105 18.86 14.90 5.00
CA MET A 105 19.80 13.93 5.57
C MET A 105 20.41 13.02 4.50
N SER A 106 19.61 12.45 3.59
CA SER A 106 20.08 11.63 2.48
C SER A 106 21.01 12.41 1.56
N SER A 107 20.64 13.67 1.26
CA SER A 107 21.48 14.59 0.47
C SER A 107 22.80 14.93 1.16
N ALA A 108 22.79 15.10 2.49
CA ALA A 108 24.00 15.37 3.27
C ALA A 108 24.89 14.13 3.41
N ALA A 109 24.28 12.94 3.52
CA ALA A 109 24.98 11.67 3.55
C ALA A 109 25.57 11.26 2.19
N GLN A 110 25.20 11.95 1.11
CA GLN A 110 25.61 11.68 -0.26
C GLN A 110 25.33 10.22 -0.66
N VAL A 111 24.11 9.76 -0.38
CA VAL A 111 23.64 8.44 -0.82
C VAL A 111 23.67 8.34 -2.36
N ASP A 112 23.79 7.12 -2.88
CA ASP A 112 23.88 6.88 -4.32
C ASP A 112 22.50 6.93 -5.03
N GLY A 113 21.41 7.10 -4.29
CA GLY A 113 20.08 7.25 -4.91
C GLY A 113 18.96 7.29 -3.87
N ILE A 114 17.89 7.98 -4.23
CA ILE A 114 16.70 8.15 -3.40
C ILE A 114 15.47 7.66 -4.16
N ILE A 115 14.64 6.82 -3.50
CA ILE A 115 13.30 6.46 -3.93
C ILE A 115 12.34 7.22 -3.01
N LEU A 116 11.55 8.14 -3.56
CA LEU A 116 10.71 9.04 -2.77
C LEU A 116 9.22 8.82 -3.07
N GLU A 117 8.43 8.52 -2.03
CA GLU A 117 6.98 8.67 -2.09
C GLU A 117 6.62 10.16 -2.12
N TYR A 118 6.09 10.61 -3.26
CA TYR A 118 5.69 11.99 -3.44
C TYR A 118 4.17 12.14 -3.41
N ASN A 119 3.66 13.03 -2.55
CA ASN A 119 2.23 13.29 -2.37
C ASN A 119 1.85 14.76 -2.61
N GLY A 120 2.70 15.51 -3.32
CA GLY A 120 2.42 16.92 -3.64
C GLY A 120 2.83 17.89 -2.55
N GLU A 121 3.69 17.51 -1.61
CA GLU A 121 4.09 18.34 -0.50
C GLU A 121 4.77 19.62 -0.97
N LYS A 122 4.36 20.74 -0.39
CA LYS A 122 4.93 22.05 -0.70
C LYS A 122 6.41 22.10 -0.33
N GLY A 123 7.26 22.47 -1.27
CA GLY A 123 8.71 22.56 -1.08
C GLY A 123 9.46 21.27 -1.38
N MET A 124 8.76 20.13 -1.62
CA MET A 124 9.42 18.86 -1.90
C MET A 124 10.08 18.86 -3.28
N GLN A 125 9.51 19.55 -4.26
CA GLN A 125 10.11 19.63 -5.60
C GLN A 125 11.48 20.30 -5.57
N GLU A 126 11.61 21.35 -4.78
CA GLU A 126 12.90 22.04 -4.53
C GLU A 126 13.91 21.10 -3.86
N LYS A 127 13.47 20.24 -2.94
CA LYS A 127 14.36 19.24 -2.30
C LYS A 127 14.81 18.16 -3.27
N ILE A 128 13.94 17.74 -4.18
CA ILE A 128 14.29 16.82 -5.26
C ILE A 128 15.37 17.44 -6.15
N ASP A 129 15.16 18.71 -6.58
CA ASP A 129 16.10 19.43 -7.42
C ASP A 129 17.46 19.63 -6.75
N GLU A 130 17.48 20.00 -5.44
CA GLU A 130 18.69 20.11 -4.64
C GLU A 130 19.49 18.80 -4.55
N ALA A 131 18.80 17.64 -4.42
CA ALA A 131 19.45 16.33 -4.40
C ALA A 131 20.07 16.00 -5.77
N VAL A 132 19.32 16.26 -6.84
CA VAL A 132 19.76 16.02 -8.23
C VAL A 132 20.95 16.91 -8.59
N GLU A 133 20.96 18.21 -8.18
CA GLU A 133 22.09 19.11 -8.37
C GLU A 133 23.38 18.62 -7.66
N LYS A 134 23.24 17.89 -6.57
CA LYS A 134 24.34 17.23 -5.87
C LYS A 134 24.80 15.91 -6.52
N GLY A 135 24.16 15.50 -7.62
CA GLY A 135 24.47 14.27 -8.35
C GLY A 135 23.78 13.02 -7.79
N ILE A 136 22.79 13.18 -6.92
CA ILE A 136 22.02 12.05 -6.35
C ILE A 136 20.79 11.83 -7.21
N PRO A 137 20.64 10.68 -7.90
CA PRO A 137 19.45 10.36 -8.68
C PRO A 137 18.25 10.17 -7.76
N VAL A 138 17.11 10.76 -8.14
CA VAL A 138 15.85 10.64 -7.43
C VAL A 138 14.82 9.97 -8.31
N VAL A 139 14.27 8.84 -7.83
CA VAL A 139 13.15 8.11 -8.42
C VAL A 139 11.90 8.37 -7.60
N ILE A 140 10.86 8.85 -8.25
CA ILE A 140 9.58 9.17 -7.60
C ILE A 140 8.64 7.98 -7.73
N ILE A 141 7.92 7.68 -6.64
CA ILE A 141 6.84 6.68 -6.59
C ILE A 141 5.55 7.32 -6.06
N ALA A 142 4.43 6.67 -6.26
CA ALA A 142 3.05 7.09 -5.97
C ALA A 142 2.52 8.15 -6.95
N ASN A 143 2.83 9.42 -6.77
CA ASN A 143 2.41 10.50 -7.67
C ASN A 143 3.62 11.15 -8.32
N ASP A 144 3.44 11.68 -9.53
CA ASP A 144 4.55 12.23 -10.29
C ASP A 144 4.87 13.69 -9.92
N ALA A 145 6.14 13.96 -9.69
CA ALA A 145 6.69 15.30 -9.47
C ALA A 145 7.13 15.93 -10.80
N THR A 146 6.20 16.14 -11.73
CA THR A 146 6.48 16.54 -13.13
C THR A 146 7.24 17.84 -13.31
N LYS A 147 7.25 18.72 -12.28
CA LYS A 147 7.96 20.00 -12.32
C LYS A 147 9.37 19.94 -11.73
N SER A 148 9.76 18.79 -11.20
CA SER A 148 11.11 18.58 -10.65
C SER A 148 12.06 17.97 -11.67
N THR A 149 13.34 18.00 -11.35
CA THR A 149 14.41 17.40 -12.16
C THR A 149 14.66 15.92 -11.86
N ARG A 150 13.68 15.23 -11.28
CA ARG A 150 13.75 13.79 -11.00
C ARG A 150 14.23 12.98 -12.19
N GLN A 151 14.93 11.87 -11.98
CA GLN A 151 15.39 10.99 -13.03
C GLN A 151 14.28 10.12 -13.60
N SER A 152 13.43 9.58 -12.72
CA SER A 152 12.36 8.70 -13.13
C SER A 152 11.12 8.83 -12.25
N PHE A 153 9.97 8.47 -12.82
CA PHE A 153 8.75 8.19 -12.09
C PHE A 153 8.35 6.73 -12.32
N VAL A 154 8.10 6.00 -11.24
CA VAL A 154 7.62 4.62 -11.26
C VAL A 154 6.20 4.61 -10.68
N GLY A 155 5.22 4.37 -11.52
CA GLY A 155 3.84 4.45 -11.12
C GLY A 155 2.87 4.20 -12.26
N ILE A 156 1.66 4.71 -12.08
CA ILE A 156 0.57 4.57 -13.04
C ILE A 156 0.18 5.94 -13.58
N ASN A 157 -0.23 6.00 -14.82
CA ASN A 157 -0.82 7.23 -15.31
C ASN A 157 -2.33 7.29 -14.97
N ASP A 158 -2.80 8.50 -14.69
CA ASP A 158 -4.18 8.78 -14.26
C ASP A 158 -5.22 8.36 -15.30
N TYR A 159 -4.86 8.34 -16.57
CA TYR A 159 -5.75 7.87 -17.64
C TYR A 159 -6.05 6.38 -17.49
N GLN A 160 -5.02 5.56 -17.30
CA GLN A 160 -5.15 4.11 -17.08
C GLN A 160 -5.93 3.80 -15.79
N LEU A 161 -5.57 4.50 -14.70
CA LEU A 161 -6.28 4.36 -13.43
C LEU A 161 -7.76 4.68 -13.59
N GLY A 162 -8.09 5.80 -14.26
CA GLY A 162 -9.45 6.19 -14.54
C GLY A 162 -10.23 5.19 -15.41
N GLN A 163 -9.56 4.56 -16.41
CA GLN A 163 -10.19 3.50 -17.21
C GLN A 163 -10.55 2.29 -16.34
N VAL A 164 -9.63 1.83 -15.49
CA VAL A 164 -9.88 0.68 -14.60
C VAL A 164 -11.02 0.99 -13.63
N TYR A 165 -11.02 2.16 -13.00
CA TYR A 165 -12.15 2.58 -12.15
C TYR A 165 -13.46 2.62 -12.92
N GLY A 166 -13.46 3.21 -14.12
CA GLY A 166 -14.63 3.28 -14.98
C GLY A 166 -15.20 1.91 -15.33
N GLU A 167 -14.35 0.94 -15.65
CA GLU A 167 -14.76 -0.44 -15.91
C GLU A 167 -15.38 -1.10 -14.67
N GLN A 168 -14.81 -0.89 -13.47
CA GLN A 168 -15.36 -1.46 -12.25
C GLN A 168 -16.70 -0.80 -11.88
N VAL A 169 -16.83 0.53 -12.02
CA VAL A 169 -18.10 1.23 -11.85
C VAL A 169 -19.14 0.67 -12.79
N ALA A 170 -18.82 0.52 -14.09
CA ALA A 170 -19.75 -0.02 -15.10
C ALA A 170 -20.24 -1.44 -14.77
N LYS A 171 -19.43 -2.26 -14.11
CA LYS A 171 -19.85 -3.60 -13.62
C LYS A 171 -20.81 -3.50 -12.43
N LEU A 172 -20.64 -2.51 -11.55
CA LEU A 172 -21.42 -2.35 -10.33
C LEU A 172 -22.74 -1.58 -10.52
N ILE A 173 -22.91 -0.87 -11.64
CA ILE A 173 -24.14 -0.17 -11.96
C ILE A 173 -25.29 -1.16 -12.17
N ASP A 174 -26.39 -0.93 -11.47
CA ASP A 174 -27.65 -1.64 -11.58
C ASP A 174 -28.86 -0.69 -11.62
N SER A 175 -30.08 -1.25 -11.58
CA SER A 175 -31.32 -0.45 -11.64
C SER A 175 -31.54 0.48 -10.42
N SER A 176 -30.87 0.21 -9.31
CA SER A 176 -30.93 1.02 -8.08
C SER A 176 -29.94 2.18 -8.09
N THR A 177 -28.94 2.14 -8.97
CA THR A 177 -27.86 3.12 -9.01
C THR A 177 -28.36 4.44 -9.59
N SER A 178 -28.31 5.48 -8.78
CA SER A 178 -28.65 6.86 -9.19
C SER A 178 -27.52 7.86 -8.93
N ARG A 179 -26.59 7.53 -8.03
CA ARG A 179 -25.46 8.40 -7.66
C ARG A 179 -24.17 7.60 -7.55
N VAL A 180 -23.14 8.15 -8.17
CA VAL A 180 -21.76 7.70 -8.08
C VAL A 180 -20.92 8.86 -7.56
N MET A 181 -20.14 8.66 -6.52
CA MET A 181 -19.30 9.72 -5.95
C MET A 181 -17.84 9.31 -5.96
N LEU A 182 -16.99 10.20 -6.48
CA LEU A 182 -15.55 10.09 -6.46
C LEU A 182 -14.97 10.96 -5.33
N LEU A 183 -14.24 10.35 -4.42
CA LEU A 183 -13.50 11.06 -3.37
C LEU A 183 -12.16 11.52 -3.94
N LEU A 184 -11.96 12.83 -4.00
CA LEU A 184 -10.75 13.45 -4.51
C LEU A 184 -9.89 13.95 -3.35
N ASN A 185 -8.59 13.78 -3.47
CA ASN A 185 -7.64 14.44 -2.58
C ASN A 185 -7.31 15.84 -3.14
N ARG A 186 -7.52 16.88 -2.36
CA ARG A 186 -7.39 18.28 -2.80
C ARG A 186 -5.98 18.65 -3.27
N GLU A 187 -4.97 17.93 -2.83
CA GLU A 187 -3.58 18.21 -3.20
C GLU A 187 -3.20 17.70 -4.61
N GLN A 188 -4.04 16.86 -5.24
CA GLN A 188 -3.76 16.16 -6.49
C GLN A 188 -4.69 16.58 -7.66
N GLU A 189 -5.16 17.81 -7.70
CA GLU A 189 -6.25 18.25 -8.61
C GLU A 189 -6.02 17.96 -10.12
N LEU A 190 -4.78 18.02 -10.61
CA LEU A 190 -4.52 17.92 -12.06
C LEU A 190 -4.70 16.49 -12.60
N GLY A 191 -4.19 15.49 -11.91
CA GLY A 191 -4.33 14.09 -12.35
C GLY A 191 -5.73 13.54 -12.14
N GLN A 192 -6.39 13.95 -11.06
CA GLN A 192 -7.74 13.52 -10.72
C GLN A 192 -8.81 13.95 -11.76
N ASN A 193 -8.58 15.02 -12.51
CA ASN A 193 -9.44 15.40 -13.63
C ASN A 193 -9.42 14.36 -14.76
N GLN A 194 -8.30 13.73 -15.04
CA GLN A 194 -8.19 12.65 -16.02
C GLN A 194 -8.91 11.39 -15.53
N ILE A 195 -8.73 11.01 -14.28
CA ILE A 195 -9.43 9.88 -13.65
C ILE A 195 -10.94 10.10 -13.74
N TYR A 196 -11.43 11.28 -13.36
CA TYR A 196 -12.84 11.63 -13.44
C TYR A 196 -13.37 11.51 -14.86
N ALA A 197 -12.65 12.05 -15.86
CA ALA A 197 -13.07 12.02 -17.25
C ALA A 197 -13.24 10.59 -17.80
N GLN A 198 -12.33 9.67 -17.43
CA GLN A 198 -12.43 8.27 -17.83
C GLN A 198 -13.59 7.54 -17.14
N ILE A 199 -13.81 7.78 -15.84
CA ILE A 199 -14.94 7.23 -15.10
C ILE A 199 -16.27 7.74 -15.72
N TYR A 200 -16.35 9.03 -15.98
CA TYR A 200 -17.52 9.65 -16.61
C TYR A 200 -17.83 8.99 -17.98
N SER A 201 -16.83 8.88 -18.83
CA SER A 201 -16.95 8.24 -20.16
C SER A 201 -17.41 6.78 -20.06
N ALA A 202 -16.90 6.02 -19.10
CA ALA A 202 -17.29 4.61 -18.89
C ALA A 202 -18.75 4.50 -18.43
N ILE A 203 -19.19 5.38 -17.54
CA ILE A 203 -20.58 5.43 -17.06
C ILE A 203 -21.51 5.82 -18.20
N GLU A 204 -21.20 6.86 -18.99
CA GLU A 204 -22.00 7.23 -20.17
C GLU A 204 -22.13 6.09 -21.16
N LYS A 205 -21.04 5.39 -21.47
CA LYS A 205 -21.04 4.24 -22.37
C LYS A 205 -21.92 3.09 -21.84
N LYS A 206 -21.91 2.84 -20.53
CA LYS A 206 -22.68 1.77 -19.89
C LYS A 206 -24.15 2.14 -19.73
N ALA A 207 -24.42 3.35 -19.24
CA ALA A 207 -25.76 3.85 -18.98
C ALA A 207 -26.50 4.30 -20.25
N GLY A 208 -25.78 4.56 -21.36
CA GLY A 208 -26.34 5.13 -22.57
C GLY A 208 -26.93 6.51 -22.28
N ASN A 209 -28.17 6.77 -22.80
CA ASN A 209 -28.88 8.02 -22.52
C ASN A 209 -29.63 8.04 -21.18
N ASP A 210 -29.26 7.15 -20.25
CA ASP A 210 -29.87 7.10 -18.92
C ASP A 210 -29.33 8.23 -18.02
N GLN A 211 -30.00 9.40 -18.11
CA GLN A 211 -29.68 10.60 -17.33
C GLN A 211 -29.95 10.46 -15.81
N ARG A 212 -30.37 9.27 -15.33
CA ARG A 212 -30.64 9.04 -13.89
C ARG A 212 -29.39 9.01 -13.06
N ILE A 213 -28.26 8.58 -13.63
CA ILE A 213 -27.00 8.42 -12.88
C ILE A 213 -26.28 9.76 -12.82
N LYS A 214 -26.17 10.30 -11.60
CA LYS A 214 -25.40 11.53 -11.31
C LYS A 214 -24.03 11.17 -10.79
N ILE A 215 -23.00 11.70 -11.46
CA ILE A 215 -21.61 11.59 -11.00
C ILE A 215 -21.28 12.84 -10.20
N GLN A 216 -20.80 12.66 -9.00
CA GLN A 216 -20.43 13.72 -8.07
C GLN A 216 -18.98 13.56 -7.66
N THR A 217 -18.32 14.64 -7.34
CA THR A 217 -17.00 14.63 -6.71
C THR A 217 -17.09 15.24 -5.32
N ARG A 218 -16.30 14.71 -4.38
CA ARG A 218 -16.16 15.29 -3.06
C ARG A 218 -14.66 15.42 -2.75
N ASN A 219 -14.22 16.64 -2.52
CA ASN A 219 -12.85 16.89 -2.08
C ASN A 219 -12.72 16.53 -0.60
N ILE A 220 -11.82 15.63 -0.29
CA ILE A 220 -11.48 15.23 1.08
C ILE A 220 -10.23 16.00 1.50
N LEU A 221 -10.31 16.69 2.63
CA LEU A 221 -9.18 17.39 3.20
C LEU A 221 -8.41 16.42 4.11
N SER A 222 -7.32 15.85 3.62
CA SER A 222 -6.56 14.80 4.32
C SER A 222 -5.43 15.38 5.17
N TYR A 223 -5.69 16.38 6.00
CA TYR A 223 -4.66 16.85 6.96
C TYR A 223 -4.38 15.84 8.09
N SER A 224 -5.38 15.02 8.41
CA SER A 224 -5.25 13.92 9.35
C SER A 224 -6.30 12.84 9.07
N ARG A 225 -6.08 11.63 9.61
CA ARG A 225 -7.08 10.57 9.54
C ARG A 225 -8.42 11.00 10.16
N PHE A 226 -8.39 11.77 11.22
CA PHE A 226 -9.58 12.27 11.90
C PHE A 226 -10.41 13.18 10.97
N ASP A 227 -9.77 14.11 10.26
CA ASP A 227 -10.45 15.00 9.32
C ASP A 227 -11.11 14.20 8.19
N THR A 228 -10.39 13.19 7.66
CA THR A 228 -10.93 12.27 6.64
C THR A 228 -12.15 11.51 7.16
N GLU A 229 -12.12 11.01 8.39
CA GLU A 229 -13.27 10.32 9.01
C GLU A 229 -14.49 11.25 9.12
N GLU A 230 -14.32 12.49 9.54
CA GLU A 230 -15.41 13.47 9.69
C GLU A 230 -16.01 13.85 8.32
N GLU A 231 -15.17 14.10 7.31
CA GLU A 231 -15.64 14.40 5.95
C GLU A 231 -16.44 13.22 5.37
N ILE A 232 -15.97 11.99 5.52
CA ILE A 232 -16.67 10.80 5.05
C ILE A 232 -17.97 10.58 5.82
N ARG A 233 -17.98 10.75 7.16
CA ARG A 233 -19.21 10.69 7.95
C ARG A 233 -20.26 11.68 7.44
N SER A 234 -19.83 12.89 7.07
CA SER A 234 -20.77 13.90 6.53
C SER A 234 -21.49 13.43 5.27
N ILE A 235 -20.84 12.58 4.45
CA ILE A 235 -21.47 11.98 3.25
C ILE A 235 -22.58 11.00 3.65
N PHE A 236 -22.34 10.19 4.69
CA PHE A 236 -23.33 9.21 5.16
C PHE A 236 -24.49 9.86 5.95
N GLN A 237 -24.25 11.02 6.54
CA GLN A 237 -25.27 11.79 7.28
C GLN A 237 -26.02 12.80 6.41
N ALA A 238 -25.65 12.96 5.13
CA ALA A 238 -26.31 13.90 4.25
C ALA A 238 -27.83 13.61 4.12
N PRO A 239 -28.71 14.61 4.04
CA PRO A 239 -30.16 14.41 3.95
C PRO A 239 -30.58 13.50 2.80
N GLU A 240 -29.85 13.53 1.68
CA GLU A 240 -30.03 12.68 0.52
C GLU A 240 -29.45 11.27 0.69
N GLY A 241 -28.79 10.99 1.83
CA GLY A 241 -28.08 9.76 2.11
C GLY A 241 -26.78 9.61 1.30
N PRO A 242 -25.99 8.54 1.52
CA PRO A 242 -24.77 8.27 0.77
C PRO A 242 -25.06 7.88 -0.69
N PRO A 243 -24.06 7.98 -1.62
CA PRO A 243 -24.18 7.46 -2.97
C PRO A 243 -24.24 5.93 -2.98
N GLN A 244 -24.83 5.33 -4.03
CA GLN A 244 -24.86 3.88 -4.19
C GLN A 244 -23.48 3.29 -4.56
N ILE A 245 -22.63 4.10 -5.23
CA ILE A 245 -21.24 3.72 -5.53
C ILE A 245 -20.32 4.82 -5.04
N LEU A 246 -19.36 4.47 -4.20
CA LEU A 246 -18.36 5.36 -3.64
C LEU A 246 -16.96 4.91 -4.08
N LEU A 247 -16.21 5.81 -4.70
CA LEU A 247 -14.88 5.57 -5.26
C LEU A 247 -13.83 6.23 -4.37
N CYS A 248 -12.91 5.44 -3.85
CA CYS A 248 -11.79 5.89 -3.03
C CYS A 248 -10.50 5.75 -3.81
N LEU A 249 -9.64 6.78 -3.82
CA LEU A 249 -8.40 6.81 -4.57
C LEU A 249 -7.15 6.60 -3.68
N ASP A 250 -7.34 6.36 -2.40
CA ASP A 250 -6.28 6.08 -1.43
C ASP A 250 -6.74 5.12 -0.32
N GLU A 251 -5.78 4.62 0.46
CA GLU A 251 -6.03 3.65 1.51
C GLU A 251 -6.85 4.24 2.68
N VAL A 252 -6.56 5.49 3.07
CA VAL A 252 -7.21 6.13 4.22
C VAL A 252 -8.68 6.36 3.93
N THR A 253 -9.01 6.95 2.78
CA THR A 253 -10.41 7.15 2.36
C THR A 253 -11.15 5.83 2.20
N THR A 254 -10.49 4.76 1.70
CA THR A 254 -11.09 3.42 1.59
C THR A 254 -11.45 2.86 2.96
N LYS A 255 -10.54 2.94 3.94
CA LYS A 255 -10.77 2.45 5.31
C LYS A 255 -11.87 3.24 6.01
N CYS A 256 -11.85 4.57 5.90
CA CYS A 256 -12.85 5.45 6.51
C CYS A 256 -14.24 5.24 5.89
N ALA A 257 -14.34 5.10 4.57
CA ALA A 257 -15.60 4.79 3.87
C ALA A 257 -16.14 3.42 4.27
N TYR A 258 -15.29 2.41 4.37
CA TYR A 258 -15.67 1.08 4.82
C TYR A 258 -16.19 1.10 6.26
N GLN A 259 -15.50 1.80 7.17
CA GLN A 259 -15.93 1.94 8.55
C GLN A 259 -17.27 2.67 8.65
N ALA A 260 -17.42 3.80 7.94
CA ALA A 260 -18.68 4.54 7.93
C ALA A 260 -19.84 3.70 7.38
N MET A 261 -19.64 2.93 6.31
CA MET A 261 -20.65 2.01 5.79
C MET A 261 -21.15 1.02 6.84
N ILE A 262 -20.25 0.51 7.69
CA ILE A 262 -20.63 -0.39 8.81
C ILE A 262 -21.34 0.38 9.90
N ASP A 263 -20.81 1.52 10.35
CA ASP A 263 -21.33 2.30 11.46
C ASP A 263 -22.76 2.82 11.20
N TYR A 264 -23.05 3.15 9.94
CA TYR A 264 -24.39 3.59 9.50
C TYR A 264 -25.27 2.45 8.98
N ASN A 265 -24.82 1.19 9.10
CA ASN A 265 -25.57 0.00 8.67
C ASN A 265 -26.02 0.04 7.19
N MET A 266 -25.12 0.51 6.31
CA MET A 266 -25.35 0.68 4.86
C MET A 266 -24.69 -0.43 4.03
N VAL A 267 -24.39 -1.58 4.66
CA VAL A 267 -23.82 -2.76 3.97
C VAL A 267 -24.85 -3.30 2.98
N GLY A 268 -24.44 -3.35 1.70
CA GLY A 268 -25.32 -3.72 0.58
C GLY A 268 -25.99 -2.54 -0.13
N ASP A 269 -26.18 -1.42 0.54
CA ASP A 269 -26.74 -0.19 -0.03
C ASP A 269 -25.67 0.68 -0.68
N VAL A 270 -24.44 0.68 -0.12
CA VAL A 270 -23.28 1.38 -0.64
C VAL A 270 -22.25 0.38 -1.14
N LYS A 271 -21.86 0.50 -2.41
CA LYS A 271 -20.78 -0.28 -3.03
C LYS A 271 -19.51 0.57 -3.04
N ILE A 272 -18.47 0.11 -2.37
CA ILE A 272 -17.17 0.82 -2.32
C ILE A 272 -16.22 0.20 -3.34
N ILE A 273 -15.65 1.02 -4.23
CA ILE A 273 -14.46 0.67 -4.99
C ILE A 273 -13.28 1.25 -4.22
N GLY A 274 -12.51 0.37 -3.60
CA GLY A 274 -11.38 0.75 -2.76
C GLY A 274 -10.08 0.89 -3.53
N TYR A 275 -9.06 1.35 -2.82
CA TYR A 275 -7.69 1.43 -3.29
C TYR A 275 -6.74 0.84 -2.24
N TYR A 276 -5.66 0.20 -2.71
CA TYR A 276 -4.68 -0.57 -1.93
C TYR A 276 -5.16 -1.93 -1.39
N THR A 277 -4.20 -2.68 -0.86
CA THR A 277 -4.35 -4.08 -0.43
C THR A 277 -4.00 -4.28 1.05
N SER A 278 -4.22 -3.27 1.90
CA SER A 278 -4.00 -3.45 3.32
C SER A 278 -4.86 -4.59 3.89
N ARG A 279 -4.39 -5.19 4.99
CA ARG A 279 -5.05 -6.35 5.59
C ARG A 279 -6.55 -6.14 5.84
N SER A 280 -6.92 -4.96 6.36
CA SER A 280 -8.33 -4.65 6.65
C SER A 280 -9.18 -4.54 5.38
N ILE A 281 -8.65 -3.94 4.31
CA ILE A 281 -9.32 -3.84 3.00
C ILE A 281 -9.48 -5.25 2.41
N MET A 282 -8.42 -6.07 2.40
CA MET A 282 -8.45 -7.42 1.88
C MET A 282 -9.42 -8.34 2.65
N GLU A 283 -9.52 -8.19 3.97
CA GLU A 283 -10.51 -8.90 4.76
C GLU A 283 -11.94 -8.46 4.40
N ALA A 284 -12.17 -7.16 4.17
CA ALA A 284 -13.47 -6.65 3.73
C ALA A 284 -13.85 -7.16 2.33
N VAL A 285 -12.90 -7.21 1.39
CA VAL A 285 -13.12 -7.78 0.05
C VAL A 285 -13.46 -9.27 0.14
N LYS A 286 -12.69 -10.06 0.91
CA LYS A 286 -12.96 -11.51 1.13
C LYS A 286 -14.34 -11.77 1.74
N LYS A 287 -14.83 -10.87 2.61
CA LYS A 287 -16.17 -10.97 3.21
C LYS A 287 -17.28 -10.48 2.27
N GLY A 288 -16.95 -9.91 1.12
CA GLY A 288 -17.90 -9.32 0.18
C GLY A 288 -18.51 -8.00 0.67
N LEU A 289 -17.85 -7.30 1.59
CA LEU A 289 -18.27 -6.01 2.11
C LEU A 289 -17.75 -4.85 1.22
N ILE A 290 -16.58 -5.03 0.64
CA ILE A 290 -16.05 -4.21 -0.45
C ILE A 290 -16.07 -5.07 -1.71
N PRO A 291 -16.85 -4.71 -2.75
CA PRO A 291 -16.94 -5.50 -3.99
C PRO A 291 -15.61 -5.65 -4.71
N VAL A 292 -14.81 -4.58 -4.75
CA VAL A 292 -13.55 -4.54 -5.46
C VAL A 292 -12.58 -3.51 -4.85
N THR A 293 -11.30 -3.84 -4.83
CA THR A 293 -10.21 -2.89 -4.57
C THR A 293 -9.21 -2.93 -5.71
N ILE A 294 -8.59 -1.79 -5.97
CA ILE A 294 -7.57 -1.61 -7.00
C ILE A 294 -6.25 -1.31 -6.31
N SER A 295 -5.15 -1.89 -6.79
CA SER A 295 -3.82 -1.65 -6.24
C SER A 295 -2.80 -1.58 -7.36
N MET A 296 -1.75 -0.81 -7.17
CA MET A 296 -0.56 -0.90 -8.02
C MET A 296 0.20 -2.19 -7.68
N ASN A 297 0.85 -2.78 -8.68
CA ASN A 297 1.68 -3.95 -8.50
C ASN A 297 2.95 -3.61 -7.71
N VAL A 298 2.99 -4.03 -6.44
CA VAL A 298 4.07 -3.70 -5.50
C VAL A 298 5.43 -4.30 -5.88
N GLU A 299 5.43 -5.45 -6.58
CA GLU A 299 6.66 -6.08 -7.08
C GLU A 299 7.28 -5.22 -8.18
N GLN A 300 6.47 -4.74 -9.12
CA GLN A 300 6.93 -3.87 -10.20
C GLN A 300 7.40 -2.52 -9.69
N ILE A 301 6.71 -1.91 -8.71
CA ILE A 301 7.18 -0.65 -8.11
C ILE A 301 8.58 -0.86 -7.51
N GLY A 302 8.75 -1.87 -6.68
CA GLY A 302 10.03 -2.16 -6.04
C GLY A 302 11.14 -2.42 -7.05
N LYS A 303 10.87 -3.28 -8.03
CA LYS A 303 11.81 -3.67 -9.08
C LYS A 303 12.23 -2.46 -9.93
N TYR A 304 11.25 -1.77 -10.53
CA TYR A 304 11.54 -0.67 -11.47
C TYR A 304 12.20 0.54 -10.79
N SER A 305 11.94 0.76 -9.50
CA SER A 305 12.62 1.82 -8.76
C SER A 305 14.12 1.56 -8.64
N ILE A 306 14.51 0.31 -8.42
CA ILE A 306 15.93 -0.07 -8.36
C ILE A 306 16.54 -0.14 -9.76
N GLU A 307 15.82 -0.69 -10.74
CA GLU A 307 16.28 -0.69 -12.15
C GLU A 307 16.58 0.74 -12.61
N ALA A 308 15.71 1.71 -12.32
CA ALA A 308 15.92 3.10 -12.70
C ALA A 308 17.20 3.70 -12.09
N LEU A 309 17.48 3.40 -10.81
CA LEU A 309 18.72 3.85 -10.15
C LEU A 309 19.96 3.13 -10.72
N THR A 310 19.85 1.84 -10.97
CA THR A 310 20.95 1.03 -11.53
C THR A 310 21.29 1.47 -12.94
N GLU A 311 20.30 1.64 -13.82
CA GLU A 311 20.48 2.15 -15.18
C GLU A 311 21.14 3.54 -15.17
N TYR A 312 20.73 4.43 -14.26
CA TYR A 312 21.33 5.75 -14.14
C TYR A 312 22.84 5.68 -13.88
N TRP A 313 23.28 4.80 -12.98
CA TRP A 313 24.69 4.64 -12.66
C TRP A 313 25.49 3.88 -13.72
N GLU A 314 24.87 2.98 -14.46
CA GLU A 314 25.53 2.18 -15.51
C GLU A 314 25.57 2.91 -16.85
N GLU A 315 24.50 3.63 -17.20
CA GLU A 315 24.35 4.26 -18.51
C GLU A 315 24.40 5.79 -18.50
N GLY A 316 24.44 6.41 -17.32
CA GLY A 316 24.36 7.87 -17.13
C GLY A 316 22.96 8.44 -17.38
N ARG A 317 21.96 7.60 -17.56
CA ARG A 317 20.55 7.96 -17.79
C ARG A 317 19.64 6.79 -17.44
N THR A 318 18.35 7.07 -17.26
CA THR A 318 17.31 6.07 -17.11
C THR A 318 16.04 6.52 -17.85
N ASN A 319 15.06 5.63 -17.98
CA ASN A 319 13.76 5.99 -18.52
C ASN A 319 13.06 7.01 -17.61
N ALA A 320 12.48 8.06 -18.17
CA ALA A 320 11.77 9.09 -17.41
C ALA A 320 10.51 8.55 -16.71
N TYR A 321 10.00 7.41 -17.17
CA TYR A 321 8.77 6.79 -16.67
C TYR A 321 8.79 5.27 -16.83
N TYR A 322 8.45 4.57 -15.74
CA TYR A 322 8.16 3.14 -15.72
C TYR A 322 6.70 2.94 -15.36
N ASN A 323 5.93 2.40 -16.31
CA ASN A 323 4.53 2.07 -16.06
C ASN A 323 4.41 0.79 -15.23
N VAL A 324 3.55 0.85 -14.22
CA VAL A 324 3.25 -0.26 -13.34
C VAL A 324 1.85 -0.80 -13.64
N ASP A 325 1.66 -2.10 -13.58
CA ASP A 325 0.34 -2.71 -13.76
C ASP A 325 -0.58 -2.46 -12.56
N LEU A 326 -1.89 -2.50 -12.83
CA LEU A 326 -2.93 -2.46 -11.80
C LEU A 326 -3.47 -3.86 -11.53
N ASP A 327 -3.51 -4.22 -10.26
CA ASP A 327 -4.20 -5.40 -9.77
C ASP A 327 -5.63 -5.03 -9.37
N VAL A 328 -6.63 -5.69 -9.98
CA VAL A 328 -8.05 -5.55 -9.64
C VAL A 328 -8.46 -6.77 -8.84
N ILE A 329 -8.75 -6.58 -7.56
CA ILE A 329 -9.06 -7.66 -6.63
C ILE A 329 -10.54 -7.57 -6.26
N ALA A 330 -11.35 -8.46 -6.87
CA ALA A 330 -12.78 -8.54 -6.66
C ALA A 330 -13.15 -9.55 -5.55
N SER A 331 -14.31 -9.33 -4.94
CA SER A 331 -14.88 -10.30 -4.01
C SER A 331 -15.31 -11.57 -4.74
N THR A 332 -14.92 -12.75 -4.23
CA THR A 332 -15.29 -14.05 -4.80
C THR A 332 -16.77 -14.41 -4.61
N LYS A 333 -17.56 -13.59 -3.92
CA LYS A 333 -19.00 -13.85 -3.74
C LYS A 333 -19.85 -13.61 -4.98
N ASP A 334 -19.36 -12.82 -5.94
CA ASP A 334 -20.13 -12.52 -7.17
C ASP A 334 -20.04 -13.60 -8.25
N GLU A 335 -19.11 -14.57 -8.17
CA GLU A 335 -19.00 -15.66 -9.16
C GLU A 335 -20.02 -16.79 -8.97
N THR A 336 -20.79 -16.82 -7.88
CA THR A 336 -21.73 -17.90 -7.55
C THR A 336 -23.21 -17.53 -7.77
N MET A 337 -23.50 -16.39 -8.37
CA MET A 337 -24.88 -15.91 -8.58
C MET A 337 -25.28 -15.73 -10.07
N TYR A 338 -24.63 -16.47 -10.99
CA TYR A 338 -25.08 -16.54 -12.39
C TYR A 338 -25.20 -17.98 -12.86
#